data_0a53e768aabeaffc8ef2102aa83a23e5
#
_entry.id   0a53e768aabeaffc8ef2102aa83a23e5
#
_cell.length_a   1.000
_cell.length_b   1.000
_cell.length_c   1.000
_cell.angle_alpha   90.00
_cell.angle_beta   90.00
_cell.angle_gamma   90.00
#
_symmetry.space_group_name_H-M   'P 1'
#
loop_
_entity.id
_entity.type
_entity.pdbx_description
1 polymer ?
#
loop_
_entity_poly.entity_id
_entity_poly.type
_entity_poly.pdbx_seq_one_letter_code
_entity_poly.pdbx_strand_id
1 'polypeptide(L)'
;MTTTTLTSLIEHPWVVDPSDATDQHTISYNPATGEPIAAVRRQTNEEYNDQVARSHAIFKEWRMLPAPKRGELVRRIGNAFREYERPLGELVSMEAGKIIAEGIGEVVECIDIADFAVGLSRQLYGLTIASERPRHAMMEQWQPLGTIGIISAFNFPVAVWAWNSMLAAVCGDTMIWKPSSTTPLTAIAMTNVAHEVMRNQDIFTPESGDPCDVFGLVFGSREEVGEPLLADRRIPLISATGSCKMGRRVGEVVGGRLARSLLELGGNNAIIIMDDADLDMVIR
;
A
#
# COMPACT_ATOMS: atom_id res chain seq x y z
N MET A 1 -3.74 -6.06 -22.92
CA MET A 1 -2.40 -6.45 -22.42
C MET A 1 -1.90 -7.65 -23.22
N THR A 2 -0.62 -7.70 -23.59
CA THR A 2 -0.03 -8.93 -24.14
C THR A 2 0.28 -9.89 -22.99
N THR A 3 0.27 -11.20 -23.25
CA THR A 3 0.64 -12.22 -22.24
C THR A 3 2.04 -11.95 -21.68
N THR A 4 2.99 -11.57 -22.51
CA THR A 4 4.36 -11.24 -22.10
C THR A 4 4.40 -10.09 -21.10
N THR A 5 3.62 -9.02 -21.30
CA THR A 5 3.55 -7.87 -20.38
C THR A 5 2.95 -8.28 -19.05
N LEU A 6 1.87 -9.07 -19.04
CA LEU A 6 1.27 -9.58 -17.80
C LEU A 6 2.28 -10.42 -17.02
N THR A 7 2.91 -11.39 -17.66
CA THR A 7 3.88 -12.28 -17.01
C THR A 7 5.01 -11.50 -16.35
N SER A 8 5.57 -10.48 -17.04
CA SER A 8 6.66 -9.68 -16.46
C SER A 8 6.24 -8.84 -15.26
N LEU A 9 5.00 -8.31 -15.24
CA LEU A 9 4.49 -7.52 -14.12
C LEU A 9 4.27 -8.35 -12.86
N ILE A 10 3.81 -9.59 -13.01
CA ILE A 10 3.49 -10.47 -11.88
C ILE A 10 4.58 -11.52 -11.62
N GLU A 11 5.77 -11.40 -12.26
CA GLU A 11 6.87 -12.31 -12.00
C GLU A 11 7.32 -12.20 -10.54
N HIS A 12 7.05 -13.25 -9.77
CA HIS A 12 7.36 -13.30 -8.35
C HIS A 12 7.46 -14.76 -7.89
N PRO A 13 8.34 -15.08 -6.90
CA PRO A 13 8.48 -16.45 -6.39
C PRO A 13 7.21 -17.06 -5.80
N TRP A 14 6.21 -16.26 -5.50
CA TRP A 14 4.92 -16.74 -4.97
C TRP A 14 3.90 -17.03 -6.07
N VAL A 15 4.13 -16.58 -7.31
CA VAL A 15 3.19 -16.73 -8.42
C VAL A 15 3.52 -17.99 -9.21
N VAL A 16 2.51 -18.82 -9.39
CA VAL A 16 2.61 -20.06 -10.18
C VAL A 16 1.42 -20.17 -11.15
N ASP A 17 1.52 -21.07 -12.11
CA ASP A 17 0.40 -21.41 -12.97
C ASP A 17 -0.76 -21.99 -12.13
N PRO A 18 -2.02 -21.68 -12.43
CA PRO A 18 -3.15 -22.24 -11.68
C PRO A 18 -3.19 -23.76 -11.62
N SER A 19 -2.65 -24.46 -12.65
CA SER A 19 -2.56 -25.93 -12.66
C SER A 19 -1.57 -26.50 -11.65
N ASP A 20 -0.60 -25.68 -11.18
CA ASP A 20 0.40 -26.05 -10.18
C ASP A 20 -0.03 -25.65 -8.75
N ALA A 21 -1.23 -25.11 -8.60
CA ALA A 21 -1.74 -24.66 -7.31
C ALA A 21 -1.95 -25.82 -6.33
N THR A 22 -1.57 -25.60 -5.09
CA THR A 22 -1.81 -26.49 -3.95
C THR A 22 -2.75 -25.81 -2.94
N ASP A 23 -3.06 -26.47 -1.85
CA ASP A 23 -3.84 -25.91 -0.72
C ASP A 23 -3.16 -24.69 -0.06
N GLN A 24 -1.87 -24.48 -0.29
CA GLN A 24 -1.12 -23.31 0.17
C GLN A 24 -1.27 -22.08 -0.74
N HIS A 25 -1.93 -22.20 -1.87
CA HIS A 25 -2.12 -21.11 -2.83
C HIS A 25 -3.53 -20.54 -2.74
N THR A 26 -3.63 -19.29 -3.16
CA THR A 26 -4.90 -18.61 -3.46
C THR A 26 -4.93 -18.36 -4.96
N ILE A 27 -5.98 -18.83 -5.62
CA ILE A 27 -6.17 -18.62 -7.06
C ILE A 27 -6.85 -17.28 -7.26
N SER A 28 -6.26 -16.44 -8.10
CA SER A 28 -6.86 -15.21 -8.59
C SER A 28 -7.65 -15.50 -9.86
N TYR A 29 -8.88 -15.00 -9.91
CA TYR A 29 -9.82 -15.21 -11.02
C TYR A 29 -10.17 -13.91 -11.71
N ASN A 30 -10.38 -13.98 -13.01
CA ASN A 30 -11.03 -12.92 -13.74
C ASN A 30 -12.56 -12.97 -13.48
N PRO A 31 -13.16 -12.02 -12.76
CA PRO A 31 -14.57 -12.09 -12.41
C PRO A 31 -15.52 -11.94 -13.61
N ALA A 32 -15.03 -11.42 -14.76
CA ALA A 32 -15.83 -11.29 -15.98
C ALA A 32 -15.98 -12.63 -16.74
N THR A 33 -14.97 -13.51 -16.66
CA THR A 33 -14.96 -14.81 -17.35
C THR A 33 -15.11 -16.00 -16.42
N GLY A 34 -14.76 -15.84 -15.13
CA GLY A 34 -14.65 -16.92 -14.16
C GLY A 34 -13.39 -17.77 -14.32
N GLU A 35 -12.50 -17.42 -15.26
CA GLU A 35 -11.27 -18.18 -15.51
C GLU A 35 -10.15 -17.78 -14.52
N PRO A 36 -9.31 -18.73 -14.11
CA PRO A 36 -8.16 -18.43 -13.27
C PRO A 36 -7.11 -17.65 -14.05
N ILE A 37 -6.50 -16.67 -13.39
CA ILE A 37 -5.41 -15.85 -13.97
C ILE A 37 -4.05 -16.44 -13.55
N ALA A 38 -3.85 -16.60 -12.25
CA ALA A 38 -2.65 -17.18 -11.65
C ALA A 38 -2.96 -17.65 -10.22
N ALA A 39 -2.06 -18.42 -9.63
CA ALA A 39 -2.15 -18.80 -8.23
C ALA A 39 -0.99 -18.18 -7.43
N VAL A 40 -1.29 -17.68 -6.23
CA VAL A 40 -0.33 -17.00 -5.37
C VAL A 40 -0.17 -17.75 -4.07
N ARG A 41 1.06 -18.14 -3.74
CA ARG A 41 1.39 -18.83 -2.50
C ARG A 41 1.22 -17.90 -1.30
N ARG A 42 0.52 -18.40 -0.28
CA ARG A 42 0.41 -17.71 1.01
C ARG A 42 1.69 -17.86 1.81
N GLN A 43 2.06 -16.81 2.51
CA GLN A 43 3.23 -16.83 3.39
C GLN A 43 2.92 -17.51 4.72
N THR A 44 3.95 -18.11 5.27
CA THR A 44 3.93 -18.65 6.63
C THR A 44 4.10 -17.51 7.67
N ASN A 45 3.81 -17.82 8.92
CA ASN A 45 4.04 -16.87 10.01
C ASN A 45 5.54 -16.54 10.19
N GLU A 46 6.44 -17.46 9.87
CA GLU A 46 7.90 -17.23 9.89
C GLU A 46 8.29 -16.21 8.82
N GLU A 47 7.86 -16.41 7.55
CA GLU A 47 8.11 -15.46 6.46
C GLU A 47 7.52 -14.07 6.74
N TYR A 48 6.34 -14.00 7.37
CA TYR A 48 5.78 -12.74 7.86
C TYR A 48 6.71 -12.06 8.88
N ASN A 49 7.16 -12.81 9.89
CA ASN A 49 8.04 -12.27 10.92
C ASN A 49 9.37 -11.77 10.36
N ASP A 50 9.93 -12.50 9.39
CA ASP A 50 11.16 -12.12 8.70
C ASP A 50 10.97 -10.83 7.90
N GLN A 51 9.86 -10.70 7.17
CA GLN A 51 9.57 -9.47 6.44
C GLN A 51 9.44 -8.27 7.37
N VAL A 52 8.71 -8.41 8.48
CA VAL A 52 8.59 -7.32 9.46
C VAL A 52 9.94 -6.98 10.09
N ALA A 53 10.77 -7.99 10.37
CA ALA A 53 12.11 -7.76 10.95
C ALA A 53 13.01 -6.99 9.97
N ARG A 54 13.02 -7.33 8.67
CA ARG A 54 13.77 -6.62 7.63
C ARG A 54 13.28 -5.17 7.49
N SER A 55 11.97 -4.96 7.35
CA SER A 55 11.40 -3.61 7.25
C SER A 55 11.69 -2.76 8.49
N HIS A 56 11.72 -3.36 9.68
CA HIS A 56 12.08 -2.67 10.92
C HIS A 56 13.58 -2.35 11.00
N ALA A 57 14.44 -3.19 10.46
CA ALA A 57 15.87 -2.92 10.38
C ALA A 57 16.15 -1.74 9.45
N ILE A 58 15.60 -1.80 8.23
CA ILE A 58 15.79 -0.76 7.20
C ILE A 58 15.19 0.60 7.63
N PHE A 59 14.12 0.61 8.44
CA PHE A 59 13.52 1.83 9.00
C PHE A 59 14.55 2.72 9.69
N LYS A 60 15.51 2.14 10.41
CA LYS A 60 16.50 2.89 11.17
C LYS A 60 17.40 3.75 10.29
N GLU A 61 17.67 3.28 9.08
CA GLU A 61 18.45 4.01 8.08
C GLU A 61 17.56 4.90 7.21
N TRP A 62 16.38 4.41 6.79
CA TRP A 62 15.43 5.16 5.98
C TRP A 62 15.01 6.47 6.65
N ARG A 63 14.72 6.45 7.94
CA ARG A 63 14.35 7.64 8.71
C ARG A 63 15.46 8.70 8.75
N MET A 64 16.72 8.32 8.59
CA MET A 64 17.86 9.23 8.60
C MET A 64 18.11 9.87 7.24
N LEU A 65 17.56 9.30 6.16
CA LEU A 65 17.63 9.93 4.85
C LEU A 65 16.79 11.21 4.85
N PRO A 66 17.30 12.36 4.41
CA PRO A 66 16.53 13.61 4.38
C PRO A 66 15.22 13.47 3.60
N ALA A 67 14.13 14.06 4.11
CA ALA A 67 12.80 13.94 3.51
C ALA A 67 12.76 14.28 2.00
N PRO A 68 13.44 15.34 1.49
CA PRO A 68 13.49 15.59 0.05
C PRO A 68 14.19 14.50 -0.77
N LYS A 69 15.11 13.74 -0.16
CA LYS A 69 15.75 12.59 -0.82
C LYS A 69 14.78 11.40 -0.89
N ARG A 70 14.01 11.16 0.18
CA ARG A 70 12.90 10.19 0.15
C ARG A 70 11.87 10.58 -0.89
N GLY A 71 11.52 11.88 -0.96
CA GLY A 71 10.63 12.43 -1.98
C GLY A 71 11.14 12.20 -3.41
N GLU A 72 12.46 12.27 -3.65
CA GLU A 72 13.03 11.97 -4.97
C GLU A 72 12.82 10.49 -5.36
N LEU A 73 12.94 9.57 -4.40
CA LEU A 73 12.65 8.15 -4.66
C LEU A 73 11.16 7.91 -4.93
N VAL A 74 10.28 8.55 -4.17
CA VAL A 74 8.82 8.51 -4.41
C VAL A 74 8.48 9.09 -5.80
N ARG A 75 9.14 10.17 -6.24
CA ARG A 75 8.99 10.72 -7.59
C ARG A 75 9.37 9.71 -8.67
N ARG A 76 10.49 8.99 -8.49
CA ARG A 76 10.90 7.93 -9.41
C ARG A 76 9.90 6.79 -9.47
N ILE A 77 9.33 6.39 -8.34
CA ILE A 77 8.26 5.37 -8.28
C ILE A 77 7.00 5.88 -9.01
N GLY A 78 6.56 7.12 -8.76
CA GLY A 78 5.44 7.72 -9.49
C GLY A 78 5.66 7.78 -11.01
N ASN A 79 6.89 8.07 -11.45
CA ASN A 79 7.25 8.04 -12.87
C ASN A 79 7.20 6.61 -13.45
N ALA A 80 7.67 5.63 -12.70
CA ALA A 80 7.55 4.23 -13.14
C ALA A 80 6.07 3.81 -13.24
N PHE A 81 5.19 4.23 -12.32
CA PHE A 81 3.75 4.00 -12.47
C PHE A 81 3.18 4.65 -13.74
N ARG A 82 3.66 5.85 -14.18
CA ARG A 82 3.26 6.45 -15.44
C ARG A 82 3.68 5.61 -16.65
N GLU A 83 4.87 5.04 -16.62
CA GLU A 83 5.37 4.17 -17.69
C GLU A 83 4.54 2.89 -17.80
N TYR A 84 4.09 2.34 -16.68
CA TYR A 84 3.27 1.13 -16.59
C TYR A 84 1.77 1.41 -16.41
N GLU A 85 1.29 2.66 -16.56
CA GLU A 85 -0.11 3.07 -16.29
C GLU A 85 -1.12 2.15 -16.95
N ARG A 86 -1.00 1.98 -18.27
CA ARG A 86 -1.96 1.17 -19.01
C ARG A 86 -1.90 -0.33 -18.64
N PRO A 87 -0.74 -1.01 -18.65
CA PRO A 87 -0.69 -2.42 -18.27
C PRO A 87 -1.09 -2.69 -16.82
N LEU A 88 -0.78 -1.80 -15.89
CA LEU A 88 -1.27 -1.92 -14.50
C LEU A 88 -2.80 -1.73 -14.42
N GLY A 89 -3.34 -0.73 -15.12
CA GLY A 89 -4.79 -0.50 -15.18
C GLY A 89 -5.54 -1.66 -15.83
N GLU A 90 -4.99 -2.30 -16.87
CA GLU A 90 -5.55 -3.51 -17.48
C GLU A 90 -5.53 -4.70 -16.48
N LEU A 91 -4.48 -4.84 -15.68
CA LEU A 91 -4.42 -5.86 -14.64
C LEU A 91 -5.44 -5.61 -13.53
N VAL A 92 -5.60 -4.36 -13.07
CA VAL A 92 -6.65 -3.97 -12.11
C VAL A 92 -8.04 -4.33 -12.66
N SER A 93 -8.31 -4.00 -13.93
CA SER A 93 -9.59 -4.34 -14.56
C SER A 93 -9.81 -5.85 -14.65
N MET A 94 -8.78 -6.59 -14.99
CA MET A 94 -8.84 -8.05 -15.13
C MET A 94 -9.08 -8.75 -13.78
N GLU A 95 -8.43 -8.32 -12.72
CA GLU A 95 -8.47 -8.98 -11.42
C GLU A 95 -9.63 -8.49 -10.54
N ALA A 96 -9.94 -7.18 -10.56
CA ALA A 96 -11.01 -6.60 -9.76
C ALA A 96 -12.37 -6.50 -10.48
N GLY A 97 -12.42 -6.74 -11.79
CA GLY A 97 -13.65 -6.67 -12.59
C GLY A 97 -14.12 -5.25 -12.90
N LYS A 98 -13.25 -4.26 -12.78
CA LYS A 98 -13.55 -2.87 -13.12
C LYS A 98 -13.55 -2.64 -14.64
N ILE A 99 -14.28 -1.63 -15.11
CA ILE A 99 -14.11 -1.14 -16.48
C ILE A 99 -12.70 -0.56 -16.64
N ILE A 100 -12.17 -0.63 -17.86
CA ILE A 100 -10.77 -0.23 -18.12
C ILE A 100 -10.47 1.23 -17.74
N ALA A 101 -11.43 2.13 -17.90
CA ALA A 101 -11.27 3.52 -17.53
C ALA A 101 -11.06 3.69 -16.01
N GLU A 102 -11.77 2.92 -15.19
CA GLU A 102 -11.58 2.92 -13.72
C GLU A 102 -10.30 2.22 -13.30
N GLY A 103 -9.92 1.11 -13.97
CA GLY A 103 -8.65 0.45 -13.71
C GLY A 103 -7.45 1.34 -13.97
N ILE A 104 -7.46 2.08 -15.09
CA ILE A 104 -6.43 3.08 -15.41
C ILE A 104 -6.52 4.26 -14.43
N GLY A 105 -7.72 4.77 -14.14
CA GLY A 105 -7.94 5.86 -13.19
C GLY A 105 -7.36 5.56 -11.81
N GLU A 106 -7.46 4.33 -11.36
CA GLU A 106 -6.87 3.93 -10.07
C GLU A 106 -5.33 3.99 -10.07
N VAL A 107 -4.67 3.67 -11.18
CA VAL A 107 -3.23 3.85 -11.32
C VAL A 107 -2.86 5.34 -11.39
N VAL A 108 -3.68 6.16 -12.06
CA VAL A 108 -3.51 7.63 -12.07
C VAL A 108 -3.58 8.19 -10.65
N GLU A 109 -4.48 7.71 -9.79
CA GLU A 109 -4.49 8.10 -8.37
C GLU A 109 -3.19 7.75 -7.64
N CYS A 110 -2.57 6.62 -7.98
CA CYS A 110 -1.25 6.26 -7.41
C CYS A 110 -0.16 7.27 -7.83
N ILE A 111 -0.23 7.76 -9.05
CA ILE A 111 0.69 8.77 -9.59
C ILE A 111 0.45 10.12 -8.90
N ASP A 112 -0.80 10.55 -8.80
CA ASP A 112 -1.18 11.84 -8.22
C ASP A 112 -0.77 11.93 -6.75
N ILE A 113 -0.97 10.86 -5.98
CA ILE A 113 -0.53 10.84 -4.58
C ILE A 113 0.98 10.80 -4.44
N ALA A 114 1.70 10.16 -5.37
CA ALA A 114 3.16 10.21 -5.38
C ALA A 114 3.64 11.66 -5.61
N ASP A 115 3.07 12.38 -6.58
CA ASP A 115 3.39 13.79 -6.83
C ASP A 115 3.07 14.69 -5.62
N PHE A 116 1.93 14.48 -4.99
CA PHE A 116 1.56 15.18 -3.76
C PHE A 116 2.57 14.91 -2.63
N ALA A 117 2.96 13.66 -2.41
CA ALA A 117 3.93 13.26 -1.40
C ALA A 117 5.31 13.91 -1.66
N VAL A 118 5.73 14.02 -2.93
CA VAL A 118 6.96 14.74 -3.30
C VAL A 118 6.91 16.19 -2.82
N GLY A 119 5.80 16.88 -3.04
CA GLY A 119 5.60 18.24 -2.52
C GLY A 119 5.70 18.31 -1.01
N LEU A 120 5.01 17.39 -0.32
CA LEU A 120 5.01 17.30 1.15
C LEU A 120 6.40 17.00 1.73
N SER A 121 7.27 16.29 1.02
CA SER A 121 8.63 16.00 1.49
C SER A 121 9.45 17.25 1.84
N ARG A 122 9.06 18.41 1.32
CA ARG A 122 9.68 19.72 1.60
C ARG A 122 8.86 20.58 2.57
N GLN A 123 7.74 20.09 3.07
CA GLN A 123 6.80 20.79 3.95
C GLN A 123 6.65 20.10 5.33
N LEU A 124 7.55 19.19 5.67
CA LEU A 124 7.57 18.52 6.98
C LEU A 124 8.25 19.42 8.03
N TYR A 125 7.75 20.65 8.16
CA TYR A 125 8.20 21.63 9.14
C TYR A 125 7.22 21.72 10.31
N GLY A 126 7.74 22.05 11.49
CA GLY A 126 6.95 22.32 12.68
C GLY A 126 7.00 23.80 13.09
N LEU A 127 6.42 24.12 14.23
CA LEU A 127 6.36 25.46 14.78
C LEU A 127 7.63 25.79 15.55
N THR A 128 8.08 27.05 15.44
CA THR A 128 8.99 27.66 16.43
C THR A 128 8.13 28.48 17.39
N ILE A 129 8.18 28.14 18.69
CA ILE A 129 7.24 28.60 19.70
C ILE A 129 7.99 29.47 20.71
N ALA A 130 7.42 30.63 21.07
CA ALA A 130 7.95 31.46 22.13
C ALA A 130 7.85 30.77 23.49
N SER A 131 8.89 30.89 24.32
CA SER A 131 8.89 30.37 25.69
C SER A 131 8.70 31.50 26.70
N GLU A 132 7.89 31.27 27.72
CA GLU A 132 7.77 32.12 28.91
C GLU A 132 9.00 32.07 29.81
N ARG A 133 9.88 31.06 29.61
CA ARG A 133 11.08 30.84 30.41
C ARG A 133 12.29 31.54 29.79
N PRO A 134 13.09 32.29 30.57
CA PRO A 134 14.32 32.91 30.07
C PRO A 134 15.30 31.86 29.51
N ARG A 135 15.92 32.15 28.37
CA ARG A 135 16.92 31.30 27.69
C ARG A 135 16.40 29.92 27.25
N HIS A 136 15.11 29.79 27.00
CA HIS A 136 14.50 28.60 26.42
C HIS A 136 13.99 28.87 25.02
N ALA A 137 14.26 27.95 24.10
CA ALA A 137 13.64 27.88 22.79
C ALA A 137 12.79 26.60 22.71
N MET A 138 11.61 26.70 22.12
CA MET A 138 10.72 25.56 21.89
C MET A 138 10.51 25.40 20.39
N MET A 139 10.53 24.14 19.94
CA MET A 139 10.25 23.80 18.56
C MET A 139 9.43 22.51 18.48
N GLU A 140 8.61 22.42 17.46
CA GLU A 140 7.91 21.23 17.06
C GLU A 140 8.63 20.60 15.86
N GLN A 141 8.74 19.28 15.85
CA GLN A 141 9.30 18.52 14.74
C GLN A 141 8.46 17.26 14.50
N TRP A 142 8.16 16.99 13.23
CA TRP A 142 7.54 15.73 12.83
C TRP A 142 8.58 14.62 12.82
N GLN A 143 8.26 13.50 13.47
CA GLN A 143 9.12 12.32 13.54
C GLN A 143 8.42 11.12 12.91
N PRO A 144 9.14 10.24 12.19
CA PRO A 144 8.59 8.99 11.70
C PRO A 144 8.03 8.13 12.82
N LEU A 145 6.97 7.38 12.53
CA LEU A 145 6.33 6.47 13.48
C LEU A 145 7.08 5.15 13.61
N GLY A 146 7.59 4.62 12.50
CA GLY A 146 8.20 3.30 12.46
C GLY A 146 7.86 2.51 11.20
N THR A 147 7.80 1.20 11.34
CA THR A 147 7.22 0.32 10.31
C THR A 147 5.71 0.30 10.49
N ILE A 148 4.94 0.78 9.52
CA ILE A 148 3.48 0.80 9.58
C ILE A 148 2.86 -0.38 8.83
N GLY A 149 1.65 -0.78 9.21
CA GLY A 149 0.86 -1.78 8.50
C GLY A 149 -0.20 -1.13 7.62
N ILE A 150 -0.34 -1.59 6.38
CA ILE A 150 -1.38 -1.16 5.44
C ILE A 150 -2.21 -2.37 5.06
N ILE A 151 -3.54 -2.28 5.24
CA ILE A 151 -4.50 -3.31 4.80
C ILE A 151 -5.42 -2.66 3.77
N SER A 152 -5.41 -3.17 2.54
CA SER A 152 -6.27 -2.66 1.47
C SER A 152 -7.40 -3.63 1.12
N ALA A 153 -8.49 -3.07 0.57
CA ALA A 153 -9.65 -3.81 0.10
C ALA A 153 -9.53 -4.16 -1.39
N PHE A 154 -10.32 -5.13 -1.85
CA PHE A 154 -10.27 -5.62 -3.24
C PHE A 154 -10.82 -4.63 -4.26
N ASN A 155 -11.73 -3.74 -3.85
CA ASN A 155 -12.40 -2.80 -4.75
C ASN A 155 -11.54 -1.59 -5.15
N PHE A 156 -10.49 -1.29 -4.38
CA PHE A 156 -9.42 -0.34 -4.73
C PHE A 156 -8.06 -0.99 -4.41
N PRO A 157 -7.65 -1.98 -5.21
CA PRO A 157 -6.54 -2.85 -4.87
C PRO A 157 -5.18 -2.15 -4.85
N VAL A 158 -5.01 -1.03 -5.57
CA VAL A 158 -3.71 -0.35 -5.70
C VAL A 158 -3.70 1.08 -5.15
N ALA A 159 -4.73 1.88 -5.39
CA ALA A 159 -4.76 3.30 -4.98
C ALA A 159 -4.65 3.46 -3.46
N VAL A 160 -5.39 2.67 -2.69
CA VAL A 160 -5.35 2.72 -1.21
C VAL A 160 -3.95 2.44 -0.67
N TRP A 161 -3.23 1.49 -1.26
CA TRP A 161 -1.84 1.27 -0.87
C TRP A 161 -0.98 2.49 -1.19
N ALA A 162 -1.10 3.05 -2.39
CA ALA A 162 -0.31 4.21 -2.80
C ALA A 162 -0.57 5.44 -1.91
N TRP A 163 -1.84 5.73 -1.58
CA TRP A 163 -2.19 6.83 -0.67
C TRP A 163 -1.48 6.73 0.67
N ASN A 164 -1.40 5.53 1.21
CA ASN A 164 -0.75 5.30 2.48
C ASN A 164 0.78 5.26 2.35
N SER A 165 1.29 4.48 1.39
CA SER A 165 2.72 4.18 1.27
C SER A 165 3.55 5.37 0.81
N MET A 166 3.08 6.17 -0.17
CA MET A 166 3.83 7.31 -0.67
C MET A 166 3.97 8.40 0.40
N LEU A 167 2.90 8.66 1.16
CA LEU A 167 2.93 9.60 2.29
C LEU A 167 3.82 9.09 3.43
N ALA A 168 3.68 7.83 3.83
CA ALA A 168 4.50 7.22 4.86
C ALA A 168 5.99 7.24 4.49
N ALA A 169 6.31 6.92 3.23
CA ALA A 169 7.68 6.91 2.75
C ALA A 169 8.35 8.29 2.89
N VAL A 170 7.70 9.37 2.47
CA VAL A 170 8.28 10.72 2.61
C VAL A 170 8.36 11.18 4.07
N CYS A 171 7.46 10.70 4.94
CA CYS A 171 7.54 10.93 6.39
C CYS A 171 8.69 10.16 7.05
N GLY A 172 9.25 9.14 6.39
CA GLY A 172 10.37 8.35 6.88
C GLY A 172 9.97 7.03 7.52
N ASP A 173 8.73 6.60 7.33
CA ASP A 173 8.23 5.30 7.74
C ASP A 173 8.55 4.24 6.68
N THR A 174 8.71 3.00 7.11
CA THR A 174 8.65 1.82 6.26
C THR A 174 7.28 1.17 6.40
N MET A 175 6.90 0.26 5.51
CA MET A 175 5.57 -0.29 5.54
C MET A 175 5.52 -1.79 5.25
N ILE A 176 4.48 -2.42 5.78
CA ILE A 176 4.08 -3.78 5.47
C ILE A 176 2.68 -3.71 4.86
N TRP A 177 2.57 -4.06 3.59
CA TRP A 177 1.30 -4.12 2.90
C TRP A 177 0.71 -5.51 2.93
N LYS A 178 -0.51 -5.63 3.45
CA LYS A 178 -1.35 -6.81 3.32
C LYS A 178 -2.53 -6.49 2.38
N PRO A 179 -2.47 -6.88 1.12
CA PRO A 179 -3.59 -6.71 0.18
C PRO A 179 -4.75 -7.66 0.50
N SER A 180 -5.87 -7.44 -0.18
CA SER A 180 -6.96 -8.41 -0.23
C SER A 180 -6.48 -9.72 -0.88
N SER A 181 -6.98 -10.86 -0.38
CA SER A 181 -6.75 -12.15 -1.01
C SER A 181 -7.47 -12.32 -2.37
N THR A 182 -8.39 -11.43 -2.69
CA THR A 182 -9.14 -11.43 -3.96
C THR A 182 -8.32 -10.82 -5.11
N THR A 183 -7.41 -9.89 -4.80
CA THR A 183 -6.64 -9.13 -5.79
C THR A 183 -5.14 -9.13 -5.46
N PRO A 184 -4.49 -10.32 -5.40
CA PRO A 184 -3.08 -10.40 -5.04
C PRO A 184 -2.14 -10.01 -6.19
N LEU A 185 -2.52 -10.22 -7.45
CA LEU A 185 -1.63 -10.00 -8.58
C LEU A 185 -1.37 -8.52 -8.83
N THR A 186 -2.38 -7.68 -8.68
CA THR A 186 -2.22 -6.22 -8.73
C THR A 186 -1.28 -5.72 -7.65
N ALA A 187 -1.36 -6.29 -6.44
CA ALA A 187 -0.45 -5.93 -5.36
C ALA A 187 1.00 -6.32 -5.65
N ILE A 188 1.21 -7.53 -6.18
CA ILE A 188 2.54 -7.99 -6.60
C ILE A 188 3.09 -7.09 -7.69
N ALA A 189 2.30 -6.77 -8.72
CA ALA A 189 2.73 -5.93 -9.84
C ALA A 189 3.15 -4.52 -9.37
N MET A 190 2.34 -3.88 -8.52
CA MET A 190 2.66 -2.56 -7.97
C MET A 190 3.93 -2.58 -7.12
N THR A 191 4.08 -3.61 -6.30
CA THR A 191 5.28 -3.79 -5.48
C THR A 191 6.51 -4.05 -6.34
N ASN A 192 6.40 -4.86 -7.39
CA ASN A 192 7.50 -5.13 -8.32
C ASN A 192 8.01 -3.86 -8.99
N VAL A 193 7.10 -3.00 -9.48
CA VAL A 193 7.47 -1.70 -10.08
C VAL A 193 8.17 -0.80 -9.06
N ALA A 194 7.67 -0.72 -7.83
CA ALA A 194 8.31 0.07 -6.76
C ALA A 194 9.69 -0.51 -6.40
N HIS A 195 9.81 -1.83 -6.29
CA HIS A 195 11.06 -2.52 -5.97
C HIS A 195 12.10 -2.39 -7.08
N GLU A 196 11.68 -2.39 -8.36
CA GLU A 196 12.59 -2.13 -9.48
C GLU A 196 13.27 -0.76 -9.35
N VAL A 197 12.49 0.27 -9.02
CA VAL A 197 13.03 1.61 -8.75
C VAL A 197 13.96 1.60 -7.55
N MET A 198 13.57 0.93 -6.46
CA MET A 198 14.37 0.89 -5.23
C MET A 198 15.71 0.15 -5.40
N ARG A 199 15.80 -0.84 -6.29
CA ARG A 199 17.06 -1.54 -6.62
C ARG A 199 17.96 -0.74 -7.56
N ASN A 200 17.38 0.04 -8.48
CA ASN A 200 18.09 0.71 -9.58
C ASN A 200 18.41 2.18 -9.28
N GLN A 201 18.54 2.56 -8.00
CA GLN A 201 18.80 3.93 -7.56
C GLN A 201 20.10 4.04 -6.73
N ASP A 202 20.61 5.26 -6.60
CA ASP A 202 21.87 5.60 -5.94
C ASP A 202 21.71 6.53 -4.72
N ILE A 203 20.46 6.81 -4.31
CA ILE A 203 20.13 7.77 -3.25
C ILE A 203 20.14 7.12 -1.86
N PHE A 204 19.71 5.87 -1.80
CA PHE A 204 19.57 5.09 -0.57
C PHE A 204 20.20 3.71 -0.73
N THR A 205 21.37 3.53 -0.16
CA THR A 205 22.16 2.29 -0.19
C THR A 205 22.36 1.81 1.25
N PRO A 206 21.36 1.16 1.86
CA PRO A 206 21.42 0.76 3.25
C PRO A 206 22.46 -0.36 3.50
N GLU A 207 23.02 -0.38 4.71
CA GLU A 207 23.91 -1.44 5.18
C GLU A 207 23.12 -2.61 5.81
N SER A 208 21.91 -2.34 6.31
CA SER A 208 21.13 -3.33 7.08
C SER A 208 20.27 -4.27 6.25
N GLY A 209 20.19 -4.09 4.92
CA GLY A 209 19.35 -4.96 4.07
C GLY A 209 19.05 -4.43 2.69
N ASP A 210 18.01 -4.99 2.06
CA ASP A 210 17.54 -4.59 0.73
C ASP A 210 16.73 -3.28 0.83
N PRO A 211 16.99 -2.24 0.02
CA PRO A 211 16.18 -1.03 -0.01
C PRO A 211 14.70 -1.29 -0.33
N CYS A 212 14.37 -2.42 -0.94
CA CYS A 212 12.99 -2.85 -1.19
C CYS A 212 12.19 -3.09 0.09
N ASP A 213 12.84 -3.40 1.21
CA ASP A 213 12.18 -3.63 2.50
C ASP A 213 11.55 -2.35 3.09
N VAL A 214 11.74 -1.18 2.47
CA VAL A 214 10.94 0.03 2.73
C VAL A 214 9.48 -0.21 2.36
N PHE A 215 9.22 -0.96 1.28
CA PHE A 215 7.89 -1.29 0.74
C PHE A 215 7.63 -2.81 0.86
N GLY A 216 7.52 -3.31 2.08
CA GLY A 216 7.29 -4.73 2.33
C GLY A 216 5.89 -5.18 1.91
N LEU A 217 5.80 -6.36 1.31
CA LEU A 217 4.55 -7.04 0.94
C LEU A 217 4.42 -8.32 1.73
N VAL A 218 3.23 -8.59 2.26
CA VAL A 218 2.88 -9.86 2.90
C VAL A 218 1.53 -10.36 2.37
N PHE A 219 1.46 -11.65 2.04
CA PHE A 219 0.27 -12.25 1.47
C PHE A 219 -0.11 -13.53 2.22
N GLY A 220 -1.36 -13.60 2.64
CA GLY A 220 -1.91 -14.72 3.37
C GLY A 220 -3.32 -14.44 3.85
N SER A 221 -3.93 -15.46 4.45
CA SER A 221 -5.25 -15.35 5.04
C SER A 221 -5.28 -14.38 6.23
N ARG A 222 -6.48 -14.16 6.74
CA ARG A 222 -6.68 -13.41 7.97
C ARG A 222 -5.89 -14.02 9.13
N GLU A 223 -5.93 -15.33 9.25
CA GLU A 223 -5.33 -16.07 10.35
C GLU A 223 -3.81 -16.15 10.24
N GLU A 224 -3.29 -16.36 9.02
CA GLU A 224 -1.85 -16.53 8.75
C GLU A 224 -1.07 -15.22 8.87
N VAL A 225 -1.63 -14.13 8.36
CA VAL A 225 -0.94 -12.82 8.24
C VAL A 225 -1.74 -11.67 8.88
N GLY A 226 -3.06 -11.67 8.72
CA GLY A 226 -3.90 -10.56 9.17
C GLY A 226 -3.89 -10.34 10.67
N GLU A 227 -4.24 -11.36 11.46
CA GLU A 227 -4.24 -11.26 12.92
C GLU A 227 -2.82 -11.05 13.50
N PRO A 228 -1.76 -11.74 13.00
CA PRO A 228 -0.39 -11.40 13.37
C PRO A 228 -0.04 -9.93 13.15
N LEU A 229 -0.39 -9.36 11.98
CA LEU A 229 -0.13 -7.95 11.67
C LEU A 229 -0.82 -6.99 12.66
N LEU A 230 -2.08 -7.27 13.04
CA LEU A 230 -2.81 -6.44 14.00
C LEU A 230 -2.19 -6.52 15.40
N ALA A 231 -1.72 -7.69 15.80
CA ALA A 231 -1.17 -7.95 17.13
C ALA A 231 0.30 -7.52 17.28
N ASP A 232 1.01 -7.29 16.19
CA ASP A 232 2.45 -7.03 16.18
C ASP A 232 2.80 -5.69 16.82
N ARG A 233 3.52 -5.73 17.93
CA ARG A 233 3.94 -4.52 18.67
C ARG A 233 5.03 -3.70 17.96
N ARG A 234 5.68 -4.27 16.94
CA ARG A 234 6.66 -3.56 16.10
C ARG A 234 5.97 -2.57 15.14
N ILE A 235 4.65 -2.72 14.95
CA ILE A 235 3.82 -1.93 14.02
C ILE A 235 3.03 -0.87 14.81
N PRO A 236 3.48 0.39 14.91
CA PRO A 236 2.84 1.42 15.73
C PRO A 236 1.53 1.97 15.15
N LEU A 237 1.30 1.80 13.85
CA LEU A 237 0.11 2.24 13.13
C LEU A 237 -0.37 1.17 12.18
N ILE A 238 -1.67 0.91 12.19
CA ILE A 238 -2.36 0.14 11.14
C ILE A 238 -3.31 1.09 10.40
N SER A 239 -3.08 1.27 9.10
CA SER A 239 -4.06 1.88 8.19
C SER A 239 -4.84 0.79 7.48
N ALA A 240 -6.14 0.74 7.67
CA ALA A 240 -6.98 -0.35 7.15
C ALA A 240 -8.22 0.19 6.45
N THR A 241 -8.39 -0.24 5.19
CA THR A 241 -9.57 0.03 4.37
C THR A 241 -10.34 -1.24 4.13
N GLY A 242 -11.65 -1.25 4.41
CA GLY A 242 -12.51 -2.41 4.18
C GLY A 242 -13.85 -2.37 4.92
N SER A 243 -14.38 -3.53 5.29
CA SER A 243 -15.69 -3.61 5.93
C SER A 243 -15.69 -3.09 7.38
N CYS A 244 -16.84 -2.57 7.84
CA CYS A 244 -17.03 -2.20 9.24
C CYS A 244 -16.75 -3.35 10.21
N LYS A 245 -17.01 -4.61 9.81
CA LYS A 245 -16.69 -5.79 10.63
C LYS A 245 -15.17 -5.92 10.82
N MET A 246 -14.40 -5.77 9.74
CA MET A 246 -12.93 -5.78 9.79
C MET A 246 -12.41 -4.60 10.61
N GLY A 247 -12.94 -3.38 10.37
CA GLY A 247 -12.52 -2.17 11.09
C GLY A 247 -12.73 -2.27 12.61
N ARG A 248 -13.85 -2.85 13.07
CA ARG A 248 -14.06 -3.10 14.52
C ARG A 248 -12.99 -4.02 15.09
N ARG A 249 -12.63 -5.09 14.36
CA ARG A 249 -11.57 -6.00 14.79
C ARG A 249 -10.21 -5.32 14.84
N VAL A 250 -9.88 -4.50 13.84
CA VAL A 250 -8.65 -3.70 13.84
C VAL A 250 -8.64 -2.76 15.04
N GLY A 251 -9.70 -1.99 15.26
CA GLY A 251 -9.82 -1.06 16.39
C GLY A 251 -9.67 -1.75 17.75
N GLU A 252 -10.29 -2.92 17.92
CA GLU A 252 -10.19 -3.73 19.14
C GLU A 252 -8.74 -4.16 19.42
N VAL A 253 -8.09 -4.81 18.45
CA VAL A 253 -6.74 -5.39 18.66
C VAL A 253 -5.68 -4.30 18.77
N VAL A 254 -5.71 -3.33 17.85
CA VAL A 254 -4.72 -2.25 17.80
C VAL A 254 -4.89 -1.29 18.98
N GLY A 255 -6.14 -0.94 19.33
CA GLY A 255 -6.43 -0.14 20.52
C GLY A 255 -6.07 -0.84 21.83
N GLY A 256 -6.30 -2.16 21.91
CA GLY A 256 -5.95 -2.96 23.08
C GLY A 256 -4.45 -2.98 23.39
N ARG A 257 -3.58 -2.75 22.38
CA ARG A 257 -2.12 -2.61 22.57
C ARG A 257 -1.63 -1.15 22.60
N LEU A 258 -2.56 -0.17 22.64
CA LEU A 258 -2.31 1.27 22.67
C LEU A 258 -1.55 1.78 21.43
N ALA A 259 -1.72 1.11 20.28
CA ALA A 259 -1.22 1.59 19.01
C ALA A 259 -2.30 2.40 18.26
N ARG A 260 -1.91 3.01 17.14
CA ARG A 260 -2.79 3.85 16.33
C ARG A 260 -3.47 3.04 15.24
N SER A 261 -4.69 3.40 14.91
CA SER A 261 -5.40 2.91 13.73
C SER A 261 -5.98 4.07 12.93
N LEU A 262 -5.88 3.98 11.59
CA LEU A 262 -6.59 4.80 10.64
C LEU A 262 -7.54 3.86 9.90
N LEU A 263 -8.84 4.13 9.97
CA LEU A 263 -9.86 3.21 9.49
C LEU A 263 -10.74 3.90 8.44
N GLU A 264 -10.65 3.42 7.20
CA GLU A 264 -11.54 3.79 6.12
C GLU A 264 -12.50 2.62 5.86
N LEU A 265 -13.77 2.81 6.23
CA LEU A 265 -14.74 1.72 6.32
C LEU A 265 -15.95 1.99 5.42
N GLY A 266 -16.80 0.97 5.29
CA GLY A 266 -18.04 1.07 4.56
C GLY A 266 -18.99 2.10 5.20
N GLY A 267 -19.74 2.76 4.33
CA GLY A 267 -20.78 3.73 4.70
C GLY A 267 -22.08 3.43 3.99
N ASN A 268 -23.09 4.22 4.29
CA ASN A 268 -24.41 4.13 3.68
C ASN A 268 -24.76 5.48 3.05
N ASN A 269 -24.10 5.77 1.93
CA ASN A 269 -24.34 7.01 1.18
C ASN A 269 -25.71 7.00 0.53
N ALA A 270 -26.28 8.18 0.31
CA ALA A 270 -27.57 8.36 -0.34
C ALA A 270 -27.49 9.44 -1.41
N ILE A 271 -28.22 9.23 -2.49
CA ILE A 271 -28.52 10.26 -3.49
C ILE A 271 -30.01 10.59 -3.35
N ILE A 272 -30.32 11.86 -3.10
CA ILE A 272 -31.70 12.34 -3.02
C ILE A 272 -32.06 12.95 -4.37
N ILE A 273 -33.03 12.33 -5.04
CA ILE A 273 -33.53 12.77 -6.35
C ILE A 273 -34.86 13.46 -6.12
N MET A 274 -34.89 14.76 -6.45
CA MET A 274 -36.12 15.55 -6.38
C MET A 274 -36.97 15.31 -7.61
N ASP A 275 -38.24 15.69 -7.57
CA ASP A 275 -39.24 15.47 -8.65
C ASP A 275 -38.99 16.30 -9.93
N ASP A 276 -38.18 17.34 -9.83
CA ASP A 276 -37.75 18.20 -10.93
C ASP A 276 -36.33 17.86 -11.46
N ALA A 277 -35.70 16.77 -10.99
CA ALA A 277 -34.37 16.40 -11.41
C ALA A 277 -34.31 15.88 -12.86
N ASP A 278 -33.20 16.15 -13.55
CA ASP A 278 -32.87 15.53 -14.85
C ASP A 278 -32.48 14.06 -14.64
N LEU A 279 -33.41 13.15 -14.91
CA LEU A 279 -33.21 11.70 -14.69
C LEU A 279 -32.11 11.10 -15.57
N ASP A 280 -31.87 11.65 -16.77
CA ASP A 280 -30.78 11.16 -17.63
C ASP A 280 -29.40 11.48 -17.04
N MET A 281 -29.27 12.62 -16.35
CA MET A 281 -28.07 12.99 -15.62
C MET A 281 -27.90 12.14 -14.34
N VAL A 282 -28.98 11.83 -13.65
CA VAL A 282 -28.98 11.04 -12.40
C VAL A 282 -28.54 9.60 -12.64
N ILE A 283 -28.88 9.02 -13.80
CA ILE A 283 -28.59 7.62 -14.15
C ILE A 283 -27.14 7.44 -14.62
N ARG A 284 -26.47 8.49 -15.05
CA ARG A 284 -25.06 8.47 -15.49
C ARG A 284 -24.09 8.55 -14.33
#